data_3afb988a7569639eac6e076ebf7110d3
#
_entry.id   3afb988a7569639eac6e076ebf7110d3
#
_cell.length_a   1.000
_cell.length_b   1.000
_cell.length_c   1.000
_cell.angle_alpha   90.00
_cell.angle_beta   90.00
_cell.angle_gamma   90.00
#
_symmetry.space_group_name_H-M   'P 1'
#
loop_
_entity.id
_entity.type
_entity.pdbx_description
1 polymer ?
#
loop_
_entity_poly.entity_id
_entity_poly.type
_entity_poly.pdbx_seq_one_letter_code
_entity_poly.pdbx_strand_id
1 'polypeptide(L)'
;DAKTDSRFQHNGISVLSNFLSYADPNSKGFLHDKQPNSTVNQMASEQAAYTLVAYDRYVNGSKRLYDMSDVTKRENVDAQAVIDMIAAIGPVGEGSYNAIAEARNAYNKLSAADKAKVENYNTLTAAETSYKAILKQKQIDQYKALKAHYDDLLNDKTKKYGTAAKKKLASILQQAQTDMNAAESCERVTAIYEKAITDLDAVKPGDIEVTFRLIGALEATQDVDLTTDSYLPEYVTWVPTK
;
A
#
# COMPACT_ATOMS: atom_id res chain seq x y z
N ASP A 1 43.26 -2.93 -19.77
CA ASP A 1 41.83 -2.63 -19.69
C ASP A 1 41.29 -2.33 -21.09
N ALA A 2 40.23 -3.01 -21.52
CA ALA A 2 39.60 -2.82 -22.84
C ALA A 2 39.10 -1.40 -23.09
N LYS A 3 39.03 -0.56 -22.06
CA LYS A 3 38.66 0.85 -22.16
C LYS A 3 39.81 1.76 -22.52
N THR A 4 41.04 1.43 -22.07
CA THR A 4 42.19 2.31 -22.17
C THR A 4 43.33 1.72 -23.02
N ASP A 5 43.33 0.42 -23.28
CA ASP A 5 44.36 -0.26 -24.08
C ASP A 5 44.12 0.02 -25.57
N SER A 6 45.11 0.61 -26.22
CA SER A 6 45.06 0.99 -27.65
C SER A 6 44.76 -0.19 -28.60
N ARG A 7 45.09 -1.42 -28.20
CA ARG A 7 44.75 -2.63 -28.97
C ARG A 7 43.25 -2.87 -29.11
N PHE A 8 42.46 -2.30 -28.21
CA PHE A 8 40.99 -2.38 -28.20
C PHE A 8 40.33 -1.06 -28.58
N GLN A 9 41.05 -0.20 -29.33
CA GLN A 9 40.52 1.07 -29.83
C GLN A 9 40.67 1.13 -31.36
N HIS A 10 39.67 1.72 -32.00
CA HIS A 10 39.69 2.08 -33.41
C HIS A 10 39.29 3.52 -33.57
N ASN A 11 40.12 4.34 -34.20
CA ASN A 11 39.93 5.79 -34.36
C ASN A 11 39.60 6.51 -33.02
N GLY A 12 40.29 6.14 -31.95
CA GLY A 12 40.07 6.73 -30.63
C GLY A 12 38.82 6.26 -29.88
N ILE A 13 38.02 5.38 -30.47
CA ILE A 13 36.80 4.82 -29.85
C ILE A 13 37.13 3.42 -29.33
N SER A 14 36.93 3.19 -28.03
CA SER A 14 37.11 1.85 -27.46
C SER A 14 35.99 0.90 -27.90
N VAL A 15 36.31 -0.40 -27.94
CA VAL A 15 35.28 -1.44 -28.20
C VAL A 15 34.11 -1.30 -27.23
N LEU A 16 34.39 -1.02 -25.96
CA LEU A 16 33.31 -0.83 -24.94
C LEU A 16 32.47 0.40 -25.23
N SER A 17 33.07 1.54 -25.59
CA SER A 17 32.31 2.75 -25.93
C SER A 17 31.46 2.56 -27.18
N ASN A 18 31.97 1.88 -28.19
CA ASN A 18 31.21 1.53 -29.37
C ASN A 18 30.04 0.59 -29.03
N PHE A 19 30.28 -0.43 -28.22
CA PHE A 19 29.25 -1.36 -27.76
C PHE A 19 28.13 -0.64 -26.99
N LEU A 20 28.47 0.21 -26.00
CA LEU A 20 27.51 0.96 -25.22
C LEU A 20 26.69 1.96 -26.05
N SER A 21 27.21 2.41 -27.21
CA SER A 21 26.46 3.29 -28.12
C SER A 21 25.29 2.64 -28.84
N TYR A 22 25.09 1.32 -28.70
CA TYR A 22 23.91 0.59 -29.15
C TYR A 22 22.81 0.51 -28.05
N ALA A 23 23.08 0.97 -26.83
CA ALA A 23 22.04 1.06 -25.81
C ALA A 23 21.01 2.12 -26.22
N ASP A 24 19.72 1.78 -26.15
CA ASP A 24 18.65 2.75 -26.39
C ASP A 24 18.48 3.62 -25.14
N PRO A 25 18.61 4.95 -25.24
CA PRO A 25 18.51 5.85 -24.09
C PRO A 25 17.07 5.93 -23.52
N ASN A 26 16.07 5.57 -24.30
CA ASN A 26 14.65 5.71 -23.93
C ASN A 26 14.01 4.39 -23.46
N SER A 27 14.64 3.27 -23.74
CA SER A 27 14.17 1.93 -23.38
C SER A 27 15.29 1.10 -22.78
N LYS A 28 14.94 0.13 -21.94
CA LYS A 28 15.91 -0.71 -21.23
C LYS A 28 16.37 -1.86 -22.14
N GLY A 29 17.14 -1.53 -23.19
CA GLY A 29 17.61 -2.57 -24.11
C GLY A 29 18.66 -2.07 -25.11
N PHE A 30 19.04 -2.95 -26.03
CA PHE A 30 20.04 -2.70 -27.04
C PHE A 30 19.44 -2.82 -28.44
N LEU A 31 19.92 -1.95 -29.34
CA LEU A 31 19.59 -1.98 -30.77
C LEU A 31 20.45 -3.04 -31.46
N HIS A 32 19.92 -3.68 -32.48
CA HIS A 32 20.69 -4.57 -33.33
C HIS A 32 21.62 -3.78 -34.29
N ASP A 33 21.13 -2.66 -34.77
CA ASP A 33 21.86 -1.74 -35.66
C ASP A 33 21.56 -0.27 -35.28
N LYS A 34 22.17 0.67 -35.99
CA LYS A 34 21.98 2.12 -35.77
C LYS A 34 21.23 2.79 -36.90
N GLN A 35 20.28 2.09 -37.52
CA GLN A 35 19.45 2.71 -38.52
C GLN A 35 18.43 3.68 -37.88
N PRO A 36 17.94 4.71 -38.59
CA PRO A 36 17.09 5.77 -38.02
C PRO A 36 15.82 5.27 -37.31
N ASN A 37 15.31 4.08 -37.70
CA ASN A 37 14.08 3.50 -37.16
C ASN A 37 14.35 2.21 -36.36
N SER A 38 15.58 1.98 -35.96
CA SER A 38 15.94 0.78 -35.16
C SER A 38 15.25 0.85 -33.81
N THR A 39 14.68 -0.28 -33.41
CA THR A 39 14.06 -0.49 -32.10
C THR A 39 14.86 -1.50 -31.29
N VAL A 40 14.62 -1.53 -29.99
CA VAL A 40 15.24 -2.52 -29.11
C VAL A 40 14.97 -3.92 -29.61
N ASN A 41 16.04 -4.68 -29.73
CA ASN A 41 16.03 -6.07 -30.20
C ASN A 41 16.30 -7.01 -29.02
N GLN A 42 15.47 -8.03 -28.85
CA GLN A 42 15.56 -8.95 -27.72
C GLN A 42 16.90 -9.72 -27.72
N MET A 43 17.31 -10.25 -28.88
CA MET A 43 18.56 -11.01 -28.99
C MET A 43 19.78 -10.12 -28.75
N ALA A 44 19.80 -8.90 -29.30
CA ALA A 44 20.87 -7.94 -29.09
C ALA A 44 20.96 -7.55 -27.60
N SER A 45 19.82 -7.36 -26.93
CA SER A 45 19.76 -7.04 -25.49
C SER A 45 20.24 -8.19 -24.63
N GLU A 46 19.90 -9.43 -24.95
CA GLU A 46 20.38 -10.62 -24.23
C GLU A 46 21.89 -10.77 -24.38
N GLN A 47 22.43 -10.67 -25.61
CA GLN A 47 23.87 -10.74 -25.86
C GLN A 47 24.62 -9.60 -25.18
N ALA A 48 24.02 -8.40 -25.14
CA ALA A 48 24.57 -7.27 -24.43
C ALA A 48 24.62 -7.50 -22.92
N ALA A 49 23.60 -8.11 -22.34
CA ALA A 49 23.57 -8.46 -20.92
C ALA A 49 24.72 -9.42 -20.56
N TYR A 50 24.95 -10.47 -21.35
CA TYR A 50 26.09 -11.37 -21.16
C TYR A 50 27.43 -10.63 -21.25
N THR A 51 27.58 -9.74 -22.23
CA THR A 51 28.79 -8.95 -22.43
C THR A 51 29.05 -8.02 -21.24
N LEU A 52 28.02 -7.33 -20.75
CA LEU A 52 28.14 -6.43 -19.59
C LEU A 52 28.50 -7.19 -18.32
N VAL A 53 27.87 -8.34 -18.08
CA VAL A 53 28.21 -9.19 -16.92
C VAL A 53 29.66 -9.70 -17.02
N ALA A 54 30.08 -10.14 -18.21
CA ALA A 54 31.47 -10.59 -18.41
C ALA A 54 32.49 -9.47 -18.15
N TYR A 55 32.19 -8.25 -18.60
CA TYR A 55 33.00 -7.07 -18.38
C TYR A 55 33.03 -6.65 -16.90
N ASP A 56 31.90 -6.61 -16.25
CA ASP A 56 31.79 -6.29 -14.82
C ASP A 56 32.63 -7.27 -13.97
N ARG A 57 32.50 -8.56 -14.24
CA ARG A 57 33.30 -9.61 -13.57
C ARG A 57 34.80 -9.44 -13.81
N TYR A 58 35.19 -9.07 -15.02
CA TYR A 58 36.57 -8.78 -15.35
C TYR A 58 37.11 -7.58 -14.56
N VAL A 59 36.40 -6.47 -14.54
CA VAL A 59 36.79 -5.24 -13.82
C VAL A 59 36.91 -5.47 -12.32
N ASN A 60 36.03 -6.27 -11.76
CA ASN A 60 35.97 -6.58 -10.33
C ASN A 60 36.89 -7.76 -9.94
N GLY A 61 37.71 -8.27 -10.85
CA GLY A 61 38.65 -9.38 -10.58
C GLY A 61 37.95 -10.71 -10.28
N SER A 62 36.69 -10.84 -10.65
CA SER A 62 35.92 -12.07 -10.51
C SER A 62 36.32 -13.11 -11.57
N LYS A 63 35.92 -14.36 -11.36
CA LYS A 63 36.14 -15.42 -12.34
C LYS A 63 35.33 -15.18 -13.62
N ARG A 64 35.75 -15.85 -14.72
CA ARG A 64 35.10 -15.71 -16.03
C ARG A 64 33.61 -16.06 -15.97
N LEU A 65 32.82 -15.51 -16.89
CA LEU A 65 31.38 -15.73 -16.98
C LEU A 65 30.99 -17.23 -16.98
N TYR A 66 31.78 -18.08 -17.59
CA TYR A 66 31.53 -19.54 -17.63
C TYR A 66 32.17 -20.31 -16.45
N ASP A 67 32.91 -19.65 -15.58
CA ASP A 67 33.38 -20.17 -14.31
C ASP A 67 32.78 -19.34 -13.19
N MET A 68 31.58 -19.72 -12.80
CA MET A 68 30.78 -19.03 -11.77
C MET A 68 31.06 -19.59 -10.36
N SER A 69 32.19 -20.26 -10.15
CA SER A 69 32.49 -20.90 -8.85
C SER A 69 32.76 -19.90 -7.72
N ASP A 70 32.94 -18.61 -8.05
CA ASP A 70 33.08 -17.51 -7.09
C ASP A 70 31.72 -16.82 -6.79
N VAL A 71 30.67 -17.21 -7.50
CA VAL A 71 29.33 -16.71 -7.20
C VAL A 71 28.78 -17.57 -6.07
N THR A 72 28.55 -16.95 -4.91
CA THR A 72 27.64 -17.50 -3.94
C THR A 72 26.30 -17.67 -4.66
N LYS A 73 25.86 -18.91 -4.85
CA LYS A 73 24.47 -19.13 -5.21
C LYS A 73 23.67 -18.24 -4.28
N ARG A 74 22.79 -17.37 -4.82
CA ARG A 74 21.72 -16.79 -3.97
C ARG A 74 21.23 -17.96 -3.16
N GLU A 75 21.37 -17.86 -1.85
CA GLU A 75 20.81 -18.87 -0.98
C GLU A 75 19.38 -19.08 -1.46
N ASN A 76 19.17 -20.18 -2.14
CA ASN A 76 17.82 -20.70 -2.26
C ASN A 76 17.39 -20.78 -0.81
N VAL A 77 16.30 -20.07 -0.47
CA VAL A 77 15.71 -20.20 0.86
C VAL A 77 15.68 -21.70 1.09
N ASP A 78 16.58 -22.18 1.95
CA ASP A 78 16.77 -23.58 2.20
C ASP A 78 15.50 -24.06 2.95
N ALA A 79 15.08 -25.29 2.72
CA ALA A 79 13.98 -25.87 3.47
C ALA A 79 14.20 -25.74 4.98
N GLN A 80 15.46 -25.85 5.46
CA GLN A 80 15.82 -25.68 6.87
C GLN A 80 15.55 -24.25 7.36
N ALA A 81 15.90 -23.24 6.59
CA ALA A 81 15.62 -21.85 6.97
C ALA A 81 14.10 -21.59 7.10
N VAL A 82 13.28 -22.21 6.24
CA VAL A 82 11.81 -22.13 6.34
C VAL A 82 11.29 -22.88 7.57
N ILE A 83 11.84 -24.05 7.88
CA ILE A 83 11.50 -24.79 9.11
C ILE A 83 11.78 -23.93 10.34
N ASP A 84 12.94 -23.27 10.39
CA ASP A 84 13.34 -22.41 11.49
C ASP A 84 12.44 -21.17 11.60
N MET A 85 12.10 -20.53 10.47
CA MET A 85 11.14 -19.40 10.45
C MET A 85 9.76 -19.82 10.99
N ILE A 86 9.26 -20.98 10.60
CA ILE A 86 7.97 -21.50 11.08
C ILE A 86 8.04 -21.78 12.58
N ALA A 87 9.13 -22.38 13.06
CA ALA A 87 9.34 -22.63 14.48
C ALA A 87 9.42 -21.33 15.30
N ALA A 88 9.99 -20.27 14.72
CA ALA A 88 10.11 -18.97 15.35
C ALA A 88 8.79 -18.19 15.49
N ILE A 89 7.70 -18.57 14.80
CA ILE A 89 6.39 -17.91 14.94
C ILE A 89 5.90 -18.00 16.39
N GLY A 90 6.14 -19.12 17.07
CA GLY A 90 5.73 -19.32 18.46
C GLY A 90 4.21 -19.24 18.67
N PRO A 91 3.75 -18.83 19.86
CA PRO A 91 2.34 -18.60 20.15
C PRO A 91 1.76 -17.48 19.29
N VAL A 92 0.65 -17.78 18.57
CA VAL A 92 0.03 -16.81 17.66
C VAL A 92 -0.77 -15.76 18.43
N GLY A 93 -0.48 -14.50 18.20
CA GLY A 93 -1.16 -13.35 18.76
C GLY A 93 -1.38 -12.24 17.73
N GLU A 94 -1.88 -11.07 18.17
CA GLU A 94 -2.16 -9.92 17.28
C GLU A 94 -0.93 -9.44 16.49
N GLY A 95 0.29 -9.56 17.05
CA GLY A 95 1.54 -9.14 16.41
C GLY A 95 2.17 -10.18 15.48
N SER A 96 1.58 -11.36 15.30
CA SER A 96 2.21 -12.46 14.56
C SER A 96 2.13 -12.36 13.03
N TYR A 97 1.47 -11.31 12.50
CA TYR A 97 1.25 -11.16 11.06
C TYR A 97 2.53 -11.26 10.23
N ASN A 98 3.53 -10.44 10.60
CA ASN A 98 4.76 -10.35 9.80
C ASN A 98 5.53 -11.68 9.81
N ALA A 99 5.69 -12.31 10.95
CA ALA A 99 6.39 -13.59 11.06
C ALA A 99 5.70 -14.70 10.23
N ILE A 100 4.36 -14.75 10.27
CA ILE A 100 3.57 -15.69 9.47
C ILE A 100 3.70 -15.39 7.98
N ALA A 101 3.58 -14.12 7.58
CA ALA A 101 3.69 -13.69 6.19
C ALA A 101 5.11 -13.95 5.61
N GLU A 102 6.16 -13.69 6.38
CA GLU A 102 7.54 -13.96 6.00
C GLU A 102 7.79 -15.46 5.81
N ALA A 103 7.35 -16.30 6.77
CA ALA A 103 7.46 -17.74 6.67
C ALA A 103 6.69 -18.30 5.46
N ARG A 104 5.48 -17.78 5.19
CA ARG A 104 4.67 -18.13 4.02
C ARG A 104 5.36 -17.73 2.72
N ASN A 105 5.88 -16.53 2.64
CA ASN A 105 6.61 -16.04 1.46
C ASN A 105 7.88 -16.85 1.20
N ALA A 106 8.61 -17.20 2.25
CA ALA A 106 9.79 -18.06 2.16
C ALA A 106 9.42 -19.46 1.66
N TYR A 107 8.39 -20.08 2.24
CA TYR A 107 7.88 -21.36 1.79
C TYR A 107 7.45 -21.37 0.32
N ASN A 108 6.77 -20.31 -0.13
CA ASN A 108 6.29 -20.21 -1.51
C ASN A 108 7.43 -20.16 -2.53
N LYS A 109 8.59 -19.62 -2.15
CA LYS A 109 9.81 -19.53 -2.98
C LYS A 109 10.58 -20.85 -3.10
N LEU A 110 10.29 -21.83 -2.25
CA LEU A 110 10.95 -23.14 -2.33
C LEU A 110 10.57 -23.90 -3.59
N SER A 111 11.52 -24.72 -4.07
CA SER A 111 11.24 -25.72 -5.10
C SER A 111 10.23 -26.76 -4.60
N ALA A 112 9.59 -27.51 -5.51
CA ALA A 112 8.70 -28.60 -5.12
C ALA A 112 9.42 -29.67 -4.26
N ALA A 113 10.69 -29.97 -4.58
CA ALA A 113 11.51 -30.91 -3.83
C ALA A 113 11.84 -30.41 -2.42
N ASP A 114 12.08 -29.09 -2.26
CA ASP A 114 12.41 -28.51 -0.96
C ASP A 114 11.15 -28.30 -0.11
N LYS A 115 10.00 -27.99 -0.72
CA LYS A 115 8.71 -27.95 -0.02
C LYS A 115 8.38 -29.30 0.65
N ALA A 116 8.70 -30.41 0.01
CA ALA A 116 8.51 -31.75 0.57
C ALA A 116 9.36 -32.02 1.82
N LYS A 117 10.42 -31.26 2.04
CA LYS A 117 11.32 -31.38 3.21
C LYS A 117 10.86 -30.54 4.41
N VAL A 118 9.87 -29.66 4.23
CA VAL A 118 9.35 -28.79 5.32
C VAL A 118 8.40 -29.58 6.18
N GLU A 119 8.93 -30.22 7.21
CA GLU A 119 8.19 -31.15 8.09
C GLU A 119 7.13 -30.42 8.95
N ASN A 120 7.36 -29.15 9.30
CA ASN A 120 6.47 -28.36 10.13
C ASN A 120 5.51 -27.44 9.33
N TYR A 121 5.24 -27.76 8.06
CA TYR A 121 4.29 -26.99 7.23
C TYR A 121 2.90 -26.87 7.86
N ASN A 122 2.43 -27.92 8.55
CA ASN A 122 1.14 -27.90 9.24
C ASN A 122 1.10 -26.85 10.36
N THR A 123 2.22 -26.55 11.01
CA THR A 123 2.33 -25.48 12.01
C THR A 123 2.10 -24.13 11.39
N LEU A 124 2.65 -23.87 10.19
CA LEU A 124 2.41 -22.63 9.46
C LEU A 124 0.93 -22.45 9.11
N THR A 125 0.28 -23.49 8.57
CA THR A 125 -1.14 -23.43 8.20
C THR A 125 -2.05 -23.27 9.43
N ALA A 126 -1.71 -23.90 10.55
CA ALA A 126 -2.40 -23.71 11.82
C ALA A 126 -2.22 -22.29 12.35
N ALA A 127 -1.01 -21.72 12.26
CA ALA A 127 -0.73 -20.35 12.65
C ALA A 127 -1.53 -19.34 11.81
N GLU A 128 -1.60 -19.52 10.50
CA GLU A 128 -2.43 -18.70 9.60
C GLU A 128 -3.91 -18.76 9.96
N THR A 129 -4.42 -19.95 10.25
CA THR A 129 -5.82 -20.15 10.64
C THR A 129 -6.12 -19.45 11.97
N SER A 130 -5.25 -19.62 12.95
CA SER A 130 -5.36 -18.97 14.26
C SER A 130 -5.30 -17.45 14.14
N TYR A 131 -4.37 -16.94 13.33
CA TYR A 131 -4.24 -15.50 13.10
C TYR A 131 -5.49 -14.91 12.41
N LYS A 132 -6.05 -15.60 11.42
CA LYS A 132 -7.30 -15.16 10.76
C LYS A 132 -8.46 -15.05 11.75
N ALA A 133 -8.56 -15.95 12.72
CA ALA A 133 -9.57 -15.87 13.76
C ALA A 133 -9.35 -14.65 14.69
N ILE A 134 -8.10 -14.39 15.11
CA ILE A 134 -7.73 -13.24 15.91
C ILE A 134 -8.03 -11.94 15.16
N LEU A 135 -7.61 -11.84 13.90
CA LEU A 135 -7.87 -10.68 13.05
C LEU A 135 -9.37 -10.41 12.90
N LYS A 136 -10.15 -11.47 12.65
CA LYS A 136 -11.61 -11.34 12.53
C LYS A 136 -12.25 -10.83 13.82
N GLN A 137 -11.81 -11.36 14.96
CA GLN A 137 -12.29 -10.88 16.26
C GLN A 137 -11.90 -9.42 16.49
N LYS A 138 -10.67 -9.04 16.16
CA LYS A 138 -10.20 -7.64 16.26
C LYS A 138 -11.04 -6.70 15.41
N GLN A 139 -11.35 -7.08 14.16
CA GLN A 139 -12.21 -6.30 13.26
C GLN A 139 -13.60 -6.07 13.88
N ILE A 140 -14.21 -7.12 14.46
CA ILE A 140 -15.52 -7.05 15.10
C ILE A 140 -15.48 -6.12 16.31
N ASP A 141 -14.51 -6.30 17.21
CA ASP A 141 -14.42 -5.56 18.47
C ASP A 141 -14.14 -4.07 18.22
N GLN A 142 -13.21 -3.75 17.31
CA GLN A 142 -12.90 -2.36 16.97
C GLN A 142 -14.07 -1.67 16.27
N TYR A 143 -14.76 -2.36 15.35
CA TYR A 143 -15.95 -1.78 14.72
C TYR A 143 -17.08 -1.57 15.74
N LYS A 144 -17.29 -2.49 16.67
CA LYS A 144 -18.29 -2.34 17.74
C LYS A 144 -17.98 -1.13 18.64
N ALA A 145 -16.71 -0.96 19.01
CA ALA A 145 -16.27 0.19 19.79
C ALA A 145 -16.44 1.51 19.01
N LEU A 146 -16.06 1.53 17.72
CA LEU A 146 -16.25 2.70 16.86
C LEU A 146 -17.73 3.08 16.71
N LYS A 147 -18.59 2.07 16.51
CA LYS A 147 -20.04 2.28 16.41
C LYS A 147 -20.63 2.84 17.70
N ALA A 148 -20.17 2.34 18.85
CA ALA A 148 -20.62 2.88 20.15
C ALA A 148 -20.23 4.36 20.27
N HIS A 149 -18.99 4.73 19.94
CA HIS A 149 -18.56 6.13 19.94
C HIS A 149 -19.38 7.01 18.98
N TYR A 150 -19.67 6.50 17.78
CA TYR A 150 -20.55 7.18 16.82
C TYR A 150 -21.97 7.40 17.40
N ASP A 151 -22.54 6.38 18.03
CA ASP A 151 -23.88 6.47 18.64
C ASP A 151 -23.89 7.46 19.82
N ASP A 152 -22.83 7.48 20.64
CA ASP A 152 -22.67 8.43 21.74
C ASP A 152 -22.62 9.88 21.23
N LEU A 153 -21.89 10.15 20.14
CA LEU A 153 -21.86 11.47 19.52
C LEU A 153 -23.25 11.91 19.07
N LEU A 154 -24.04 11.02 18.45
CA LEU A 154 -25.40 11.35 17.99
C LEU A 154 -26.43 11.51 19.14
N ASN A 155 -26.21 10.82 20.26
CA ASN A 155 -27.09 10.85 21.42
C ASN A 155 -26.73 11.98 22.40
N ASP A 156 -25.60 12.63 22.24
CA ASP A 156 -25.17 13.75 23.07
C ASP A 156 -26.11 14.95 22.85
N LYS A 157 -26.94 15.21 23.84
CA LYS A 157 -27.95 16.30 23.81
C LYS A 157 -27.30 17.69 23.77
N THR A 158 -26.05 17.81 24.13
CA THR A 158 -25.27 19.06 24.10
C THR A 158 -24.74 19.38 22.71
N LYS A 159 -24.56 18.33 21.86
CA LYS A 159 -24.09 18.44 20.50
C LYS A 159 -25.23 18.23 19.52
N LYS A 160 -25.63 19.29 18.83
CA LYS A 160 -26.68 19.20 17.79
C LYS A 160 -26.04 19.11 16.43
N TYR A 161 -26.06 17.92 15.84
CA TYR A 161 -25.57 17.69 14.48
C TYR A 161 -26.67 17.90 13.46
N GLY A 162 -26.47 18.81 12.52
CA GLY A 162 -27.38 19.01 11.36
C GLY A 162 -27.27 17.83 10.36
N THR A 163 -28.15 17.84 9.35
CA THR A 163 -28.22 16.75 8.35
C THR A 163 -26.90 16.48 7.65
N ALA A 164 -26.17 17.53 7.24
CA ALA A 164 -24.88 17.39 6.57
C ALA A 164 -23.82 16.75 7.50
N ALA A 165 -23.74 17.20 8.76
CA ALA A 165 -22.81 16.64 9.74
C ALA A 165 -23.14 15.17 10.07
N LYS A 166 -24.42 14.80 10.19
CA LYS A 166 -24.86 13.40 10.38
C LYS A 166 -24.46 12.51 9.20
N LYS A 167 -24.62 13.00 7.95
CA LYS A 167 -24.18 12.28 6.76
C LYS A 167 -22.66 12.08 6.77
N LYS A 168 -21.88 13.10 7.17
CA LYS A 168 -20.43 13.00 7.29
C LYS A 168 -20.01 11.97 8.34
N LEU A 169 -20.60 12.00 9.54
CA LEU A 169 -20.37 11.00 10.57
C LEU A 169 -20.66 9.57 10.07
N ALA A 170 -21.81 9.38 9.41
CA ALA A 170 -22.17 8.08 8.83
C ALA A 170 -21.18 7.61 7.75
N SER A 171 -20.72 8.51 6.90
CA SER A 171 -19.72 8.20 5.86
C SER A 171 -18.39 7.76 6.47
N ILE A 172 -17.91 8.42 7.54
CA ILE A 172 -16.70 8.04 8.25
C ILE A 172 -16.84 6.63 8.84
N LEU A 173 -17.95 6.34 9.52
CA LEU A 173 -18.20 5.01 10.09
C LEU A 173 -18.21 3.92 9.01
N GLN A 174 -18.91 4.16 7.89
CA GLN A 174 -19.01 3.21 6.78
C GLN A 174 -17.64 2.96 6.12
N GLN A 175 -16.87 4.03 5.89
CA GLN A 175 -15.53 3.90 5.30
C GLN A 175 -14.60 3.11 6.23
N ALA A 176 -14.60 3.43 7.52
CA ALA A 176 -13.81 2.70 8.51
C ALA A 176 -14.18 1.22 8.56
N GLN A 177 -15.46 0.87 8.49
CA GLN A 177 -15.91 -0.53 8.44
C GLN A 177 -15.35 -1.26 7.21
N THR A 178 -15.41 -0.60 6.05
CA THR A 178 -14.89 -1.16 4.80
C THR A 178 -13.39 -1.39 4.89
N ASP A 179 -12.65 -0.39 5.38
CA ASP A 179 -11.19 -0.45 5.50
C ASP A 179 -10.75 -1.49 6.55
N MET A 180 -11.44 -1.59 7.69
CA MET A 180 -11.19 -2.63 8.69
C MET A 180 -11.40 -4.04 8.12
N ASN A 181 -12.47 -4.25 7.35
CA ASN A 181 -12.75 -5.55 6.74
C ASN A 181 -11.71 -5.95 5.68
N ALA A 182 -11.08 -4.98 5.03
CA ALA A 182 -10.01 -5.19 4.05
C ALA A 182 -8.61 -5.28 4.69
N ALA A 183 -8.47 -4.95 5.97
CA ALA A 183 -7.18 -4.98 6.66
C ALA A 183 -6.67 -6.41 6.86
N GLU A 184 -5.39 -6.62 6.56
CA GLU A 184 -4.73 -7.92 6.66
C GLU A 184 -4.02 -8.13 8.00
N SER A 185 -3.88 -7.08 8.82
CA SER A 185 -3.23 -7.16 10.13
C SER A 185 -4.02 -6.45 11.23
N CYS A 186 -3.89 -6.95 12.46
CA CYS A 186 -4.50 -6.35 13.65
C CYS A 186 -4.00 -4.92 13.90
N GLU A 187 -2.73 -4.66 13.62
CA GLU A 187 -2.13 -3.32 13.70
C GLU A 187 -2.83 -2.35 12.72
N ARG A 188 -3.08 -2.79 11.49
CA ARG A 188 -3.81 -1.99 10.50
C ARG A 188 -5.24 -1.71 10.94
N VAL A 189 -5.93 -2.68 11.52
CA VAL A 189 -7.28 -2.50 12.08
C VAL A 189 -7.26 -1.44 13.18
N THR A 190 -6.27 -1.48 14.09
CA THR A 190 -6.11 -0.49 15.16
C THR A 190 -5.86 0.92 14.60
N ALA A 191 -4.97 1.05 13.63
CA ALA A 191 -4.70 2.36 13.01
C ALA A 191 -5.94 2.96 12.30
N ILE A 192 -6.77 2.13 11.66
CA ILE A 192 -8.03 2.57 11.04
C ILE A 192 -9.01 3.04 12.12
N TYR A 193 -9.11 2.31 13.23
CA TYR A 193 -9.97 2.67 14.35
C TYR A 193 -9.58 4.03 14.94
N GLU A 194 -8.31 4.22 15.28
CA GLU A 194 -7.79 5.47 15.86
C GLU A 194 -8.01 6.67 14.94
N LYS A 195 -7.76 6.46 13.65
CA LYS A 195 -8.05 7.49 12.65
C LYS A 195 -9.53 7.82 12.58
N ALA A 196 -10.40 6.82 12.57
CA ALA A 196 -11.84 7.02 12.48
C ALA A 196 -12.41 7.74 13.72
N ILE A 197 -11.92 7.44 14.93
CA ILE A 197 -12.26 8.17 16.16
C ILE A 197 -11.88 9.65 16.00
N THR A 198 -10.64 9.93 15.56
CA THR A 198 -10.17 11.30 15.35
C THR A 198 -11.03 12.04 14.31
N ASP A 199 -11.37 11.37 13.21
CA ASP A 199 -12.19 11.96 12.14
C ASP A 199 -13.64 12.22 12.61
N LEU A 200 -14.22 11.33 13.44
CA LEU A 200 -15.55 11.52 14.04
C LEU A 200 -15.57 12.71 15.00
N ASP A 201 -14.57 12.83 15.87
CA ASP A 201 -14.45 13.92 16.85
C ASP A 201 -14.20 15.28 16.18
N ALA A 202 -13.58 15.27 15.00
CA ALA A 202 -13.34 16.49 14.21
C ALA A 202 -14.62 17.04 13.54
N VAL A 203 -15.73 16.28 13.49
CA VAL A 203 -17.00 16.76 12.92
C VAL A 203 -17.66 17.75 13.88
N LYS A 204 -17.74 19.01 13.46
CA LYS A 204 -18.34 20.05 14.28
C LYS A 204 -19.87 19.90 14.33
N PRO A 205 -20.49 19.97 15.53
CA PRO A 205 -21.92 20.16 15.63
C PRO A 205 -22.28 21.57 15.15
N GLY A 206 -23.40 21.78 14.51
CA GLY A 206 -23.86 23.12 14.36
C GLY A 206 -24.32 23.65 13.01
N ASP A 207 -24.26 22.90 11.92
CA ASP A 207 -24.98 23.33 10.73
C ASP A 207 -26.42 22.77 10.78
N ILE A 208 -27.27 23.47 11.49
CA ILE A 208 -28.73 23.18 11.45
C ILE A 208 -29.24 23.87 10.18
N GLU A 209 -29.58 23.09 9.17
CA GLU A 209 -30.36 23.59 8.05
C GLU A 209 -31.79 23.85 8.53
N VAL A 210 -32.12 25.12 8.73
CA VAL A 210 -33.45 25.53 9.12
C VAL A 210 -34.24 25.86 7.84
N THR A 211 -35.10 24.95 7.42
CA THR A 211 -36.00 25.22 6.30
C THR A 211 -37.24 25.91 6.83
N PHE A 212 -37.38 27.20 6.59
CA PHE A 212 -38.62 27.94 6.86
C PHE A 212 -39.60 27.70 5.72
N ARG A 213 -40.72 27.10 6.02
CA ARG A 213 -41.84 27.01 5.10
C ARG A 213 -42.84 28.13 5.45
N LEU A 214 -42.88 29.22 4.68
CA LEU A 214 -43.93 30.20 4.75
C LEU A 214 -45.23 29.56 4.22
N ILE A 215 -46.18 29.34 5.12
CA ILE A 215 -47.55 28.89 4.77
C ILE A 215 -48.44 30.13 4.75
N GLY A 216 -48.59 30.73 3.58
CA GLY A 216 -49.44 31.88 3.35
C GLY A 216 -49.31 32.41 1.93
N ALA A 217 -50.32 33.01 1.38
CA ALA A 217 -50.44 33.38 -0.04
C ALA A 217 -49.46 34.48 -0.47
N LEU A 218 -48.20 34.08 -0.69
CA LEU A 218 -47.25 34.92 -1.44
C LEU A 218 -46.62 34.04 -2.55
N GLU A 219 -47.04 34.35 -3.78
CA GLU A 219 -46.59 33.71 -5.01
C GLU A 219 -45.15 34.10 -5.43
N ALA A 220 -44.27 34.38 -4.51
CA ALA A 220 -42.90 34.73 -4.84
C ALA A 220 -41.92 33.84 -4.08
N THR A 221 -41.27 32.92 -4.78
CA THR A 221 -40.01 32.30 -4.36
C THR A 221 -38.90 33.33 -4.43
N GLN A 222 -38.63 34.05 -3.35
CA GLN A 222 -37.41 34.79 -3.19
C GLN A 222 -36.50 34.02 -2.23
N ASP A 223 -35.24 33.83 -2.63
CA ASP A 223 -34.20 33.39 -1.72
C ASP A 223 -34.05 34.47 -0.65
N VAL A 224 -34.45 34.17 0.57
CA VAL A 224 -34.34 35.09 1.71
C VAL A 224 -33.02 34.84 2.39
N ASP A 225 -32.11 35.82 2.31
CA ASP A 225 -30.88 35.84 3.08
C ASP A 225 -31.23 36.14 4.56
N LEU A 226 -31.20 35.07 5.36
CA LEU A 226 -31.50 35.16 6.82
C LEU A 226 -30.31 35.71 7.62
N THR A 227 -29.21 36.13 6.98
CA THR A 227 -28.08 36.77 7.65
C THR A 227 -28.29 38.24 7.94
N THR A 228 -29.36 38.85 7.38
CA THR A 228 -29.73 40.24 7.62
C THR A 228 -31.00 40.32 8.43
N ASP A 229 -31.01 41.12 9.48
CA ASP A 229 -32.17 41.34 10.42
C ASP A 229 -33.42 41.91 9.75
N SER A 230 -33.36 42.29 8.48
CA SER A 230 -34.39 43.02 7.76
C SER A 230 -35.65 42.23 7.40
N TYR A 231 -35.64 40.92 7.55
CA TYR A 231 -36.74 40.03 7.13
C TYR A 231 -37.41 39.29 8.26
N LEU A 232 -36.96 39.48 9.51
CA LEU A 232 -37.58 38.81 10.66
C LEU A 232 -38.78 39.64 11.16
N PRO A 233 -39.95 39.00 11.43
CA PRO A 233 -41.04 39.65 12.10
C PRO A 233 -40.62 40.19 13.48
N GLU A 234 -41.18 41.31 13.92
CA GLU A 234 -40.86 41.98 15.21
C GLU A 234 -40.87 41.07 16.44
N TYR A 235 -41.54 39.93 16.38
CA TYR A 235 -41.64 38.96 17.46
C TYR A 235 -40.67 37.77 17.32
N VAL A 236 -39.81 37.73 16.28
CA VAL A 236 -38.83 36.69 16.11
C VAL A 236 -37.45 37.26 16.40
N THR A 237 -36.88 36.85 17.51
CA THR A 237 -35.47 37.21 17.83
C THR A 237 -34.55 36.08 17.37
N TRP A 238 -33.70 36.36 16.37
CA TRP A 238 -32.65 35.46 15.96
C TRP A 238 -31.42 35.69 16.83
N VAL A 239 -31.02 34.68 17.58
CA VAL A 239 -29.73 34.67 18.31
C VAL A 239 -28.81 33.67 17.62
N PRO A 240 -27.82 34.14 16.82
CA PRO A 240 -26.84 33.23 16.25
C PRO A 240 -26.00 32.68 17.39
N THR A 241 -26.07 31.38 17.62
CA THR A 241 -25.13 30.69 18.50
C THR A 241 -23.84 30.47 17.71
N LYS A 242 -22.73 31.07 18.20
CA LYS A 242 -21.39 30.89 17.64
C LYS A 242 -20.91 29.46 17.79
#